data_eab37ed60b7f8168518c8862d5548488
#
_entry.id   eab37ed60b7f8168518c8862d5548488
#
_cell.length_a   1.000
_cell.length_b   1.000
_cell.length_c   1.000
_cell.angle_alpha   90.00
_cell.angle_beta   90.00
_cell.angle_gamma   90.00
#
_symmetry.space_group_name_H-M   'P 1'
#
loop_
_entity.id
_entity.type
_entity.pdbx_description
1 polymer ?
#
loop_
_entity_poly.entity_id
_entity_poly.type
_entity_poly.pdbx_seq_one_letter_code
_entity_poly.pdbx_strand_id
1 'polypeptide(L)'
;MASIEGVPTQPLQALLESAFPDATELNVEDRTGGGDHFQVTVASPRFSGLSLLEQHRLVNEALSEPLRDGTIHELRIKTKGSE
;
A
#
# COMPACT_ATOMS: atom_id res chain seq x y z
N MET A 1 6.47 14.54 -20.15
CA MET A 1 6.54 14.47 -19.63
C MET A 1 6.80 13.90 -18.92
N ALA A 2 6.86 13.76 -18.78
CA ALA A 2 7.08 13.23 -18.10
C ALA A 2 7.11 12.71 -17.34
N SER A 3 7.06 12.68 -17.24
CA SER A 3 7.03 12.18 -16.62
C SER A 3 7.03 11.53 -15.92
N ILE A 4 6.96 11.54 -15.64
CA ILE A 4 6.97 10.91 -14.91
C ILE A 4 7.29 9.98 -14.48
N GLU A 5 7.65 9.86 -14.78
CA GLU A 5 7.96 9.00 -14.62
C GLU A 5 8.22 8.27 -13.73
N GLY A 6 8.45 7.59 -13.85
CA GLY A 6 8.73 6.54 -13.00
C GLY A 6 8.25 6.81 -11.63
N VAL A 7 7.05 7.05 -11.53
CA VAL A 7 6.48 7.28 -10.23
C VAL A 7 6.48 5.96 -9.49
N PRO A 8 7.31 5.78 -8.46
CA PRO A 8 7.40 4.49 -7.79
C PRO A 8 6.15 4.10 -7.04
N THR A 9 5.23 5.03 -6.84
CA THR A 9 3.97 4.71 -6.17
C THR A 9 3.02 3.94 -7.05
N GLN A 10 3.16 4.02 -8.38
CA GLN A 10 2.20 3.39 -9.28
C GLN A 10 2.20 1.86 -9.19
N PRO A 11 3.35 1.19 -9.22
CA PRO A 11 3.32 -0.26 -9.08
C PRO A 11 2.74 -0.71 -7.74
N LEU A 12 3.02 0.04 -6.68
CA LEU A 12 2.48 -0.31 -5.37
C LEU A 12 0.98 -0.13 -5.34
N GLN A 13 0.50 0.94 -5.95
CA GLN A 13 -0.94 1.19 -5.99
C GLN A 13 -1.65 0.10 -6.78
N ALA A 14 -1.08 -0.33 -7.90
CA ALA A 14 -1.67 -1.39 -8.70
C ALA A 14 -1.77 -2.70 -7.93
N LEU A 15 -0.73 -3.02 -7.17
CA LEU A 15 -0.75 -4.23 -6.35
C LEU A 15 -1.84 -4.16 -5.29
N LEU A 16 -1.99 -3.00 -4.65
CA LEU A 16 -3.01 -2.82 -3.63
C LEU A 16 -4.41 -2.87 -4.23
N GLU A 17 -4.59 -2.26 -5.39
CA GLU A 17 -5.90 -2.30 -6.06
C GLU A 17 -6.28 -3.72 -6.42
N SER A 18 -5.31 -4.51 -6.85
CA SER A 18 -5.55 -5.89 -7.20
C SER A 18 -5.91 -6.72 -5.97
N ALA A 19 -5.26 -6.44 -4.84
CA ALA A 19 -5.50 -7.18 -3.60
C ALA A 19 -6.77 -6.75 -2.90
N PHE A 20 -7.14 -5.48 -3.04
CA PHE A 20 -8.30 -4.91 -2.34
C PHE A 20 -9.22 -4.21 -3.34
N PRO A 21 -9.88 -4.99 -4.21
CA PRO A 21 -10.72 -4.37 -5.23
C PRO A 21 -11.94 -3.64 -4.67
N ASP A 22 -12.30 -3.94 -3.42
CA ASP A 22 -13.44 -3.29 -2.77
C ASP A 22 -13.00 -2.17 -1.83
N ALA A 23 -11.74 -1.73 -1.91
CA ALA A 23 -11.26 -0.64 -1.08
C ALA A 23 -12.01 0.65 -1.41
N THR A 24 -12.42 1.36 -0.37
CA THR A 24 -13.09 2.65 -0.54
C THR A 24 -12.09 3.78 -0.51
N GLU A 25 -10.91 3.54 0.01
CA GLU A 25 -9.83 4.50 -0.01
C GLU A 25 -8.53 3.75 -0.18
N LEU A 26 -7.69 4.24 -1.07
CA LEU A 26 -6.41 3.60 -1.32
C LEU A 26 -5.43 4.66 -1.76
N ASN A 27 -4.36 4.84 -0.99
CA ASN A 27 -3.41 5.90 -1.24
C ASN A 27 -2.01 5.39 -0.97
N VAL A 28 -1.08 5.76 -1.83
CA VAL A 28 0.33 5.44 -1.66
C VAL A 28 1.11 6.73 -1.75
N GLU A 29 1.92 6.97 -0.74
CA GLU A 29 2.66 8.21 -0.60
C GLU A 29 4.15 7.92 -0.48
N ASP A 30 4.97 8.62 -1.26
CA ASP A 30 6.41 8.53 -1.16
C ASP A 30 6.85 9.58 -0.14
N ARG A 31 7.31 9.11 1.02
CA ARG A 31 7.53 10.00 2.15
C ARG A 31 8.79 10.84 2.03
N THR A 32 9.78 10.34 1.32
CA THR A 32 11.07 11.03 1.24
C THR A 32 11.36 11.61 -0.12
N GLY A 33 10.57 11.23 -1.13
CA GLY A 33 10.86 11.60 -2.50
C GLY A 33 11.94 10.76 -3.13
N GLY A 34 12.53 9.82 -2.38
CA GLY A 34 13.59 8.98 -2.89
C GLY A 34 13.14 7.66 -3.47
N GLY A 35 11.86 7.35 -3.34
CA GLY A 35 11.32 6.13 -3.93
C GLY A 35 11.59 4.87 -3.14
N ASP A 36 11.85 4.98 -1.83
CA ASP A 36 12.13 3.80 -1.02
C ASP A 36 11.41 3.79 0.33
N HIS A 37 10.85 4.91 0.75
CA HIS A 37 10.10 5.00 2.01
C HIS A 37 8.68 5.41 1.68
N PHE A 38 7.73 4.54 2.00
CA PHE A 38 6.35 4.73 1.57
C PHE A 38 5.38 4.66 2.73
N GLN A 39 4.28 5.36 2.58
CA GLN A 39 3.13 5.21 3.46
C GLN A 39 1.94 4.82 2.62
N VAL A 40 1.25 3.77 3.02
CA VAL A 40 0.05 3.34 2.32
C VAL A 40 -1.14 3.45 3.25
N THR A 41 -2.26 3.85 2.68
CA THR A 41 -3.53 3.93 3.40
C THR A 41 -4.53 3.10 2.63
N VAL A 42 -5.15 2.15 3.31
CA VAL A 42 -6.16 1.31 2.68
C VAL A 42 -7.38 1.23 3.60
N ALA A 43 -8.52 1.63 3.08
CA ALA A 43 -9.80 1.48 3.78
C ALA A 43 -10.62 0.49 2.99
N SER A 44 -11.06 -0.58 3.65
CA SER A 44 -11.78 -1.62 2.96
C SER A 44 -12.73 -2.30 3.95
N PRO A 45 -13.94 -2.66 3.49
CA PRO A 45 -14.84 -3.42 4.37
C PRO A 45 -14.26 -4.76 4.78
N ARG A 46 -13.28 -5.27 4.04
CA ARG A 46 -12.64 -6.53 4.38
C ARG A 46 -11.87 -6.44 5.71
N PHE A 47 -11.51 -5.23 6.13
CA PHE A 47 -10.78 -5.03 7.38
C PHE A 47 -11.69 -4.99 8.61
N SER A 48 -12.98 -4.89 8.41
CA SER A 48 -13.92 -4.84 9.54
C SER A 48 -13.83 -6.14 10.33
N GLY A 49 -13.69 -6.01 11.64
CA GLY A 49 -13.60 -7.17 12.50
C GLY A 49 -12.23 -7.80 12.60
N LEU A 50 -11.26 -7.31 11.83
CA LEU A 50 -9.90 -7.81 11.91
C LEU A 50 -9.08 -6.99 12.89
N SER A 51 -8.16 -7.64 13.58
CA SER A 51 -7.21 -6.92 14.42
C SER A 51 -6.30 -6.07 13.55
N LEU A 52 -5.67 -5.06 14.17
CA LEU A 52 -4.74 -4.23 13.45
C LEU A 52 -3.60 -5.05 12.85
N LEU A 53 -3.14 -6.04 13.60
CA LEU A 53 -2.06 -6.90 13.11
C LEU A 53 -2.49 -7.66 11.87
N GLU A 54 -3.72 -8.18 11.86
CA GLU A 54 -4.22 -8.91 10.70
C GLU A 54 -4.40 -8.00 9.50
N GLN A 55 -4.88 -6.78 9.74
CA GLN A 55 -5.03 -5.81 8.65
C GLN A 55 -3.67 -5.50 8.02
N HIS A 56 -2.67 -5.25 8.85
CA HIS A 56 -1.32 -4.95 8.34
C HIS A 56 -0.72 -6.13 7.62
N ARG A 57 -1.02 -7.34 8.10
CA ARG A 57 -0.51 -8.54 7.44
C ARG A 57 -1.03 -8.68 6.02
N LEU A 58 -2.31 -8.36 5.81
CA LEU A 58 -2.87 -8.42 4.47
C LEU A 58 -2.20 -7.42 3.53
N VAL A 59 -1.92 -6.22 4.03
CA VAL A 59 -1.23 -5.22 3.20
C VAL A 59 0.19 -5.66 2.91
N ASN A 60 0.89 -6.21 3.91
CA ASN A 60 2.24 -6.72 3.70
C ASN A 60 2.27 -7.82 2.64
N GLU A 61 1.28 -8.69 2.65
CA GLU A 61 1.22 -9.74 1.65
C GLU A 61 0.99 -9.17 0.25
N ALA A 62 0.15 -8.15 0.15
CA ALA A 62 -0.11 -7.53 -1.15
C ALA A 62 1.13 -6.89 -1.72
N LEU A 63 2.02 -6.40 -0.87
CA LEU A 63 3.25 -5.72 -1.29
C LEU A 63 4.48 -6.60 -1.09
N SER A 64 4.31 -7.91 -1.02
CA SER A 64 5.41 -8.81 -0.66
C SER A 64 6.56 -8.75 -1.66
N GLU A 65 6.28 -8.61 -2.95
CA GLU A 65 7.34 -8.60 -3.94
C GLU A 65 8.26 -7.40 -3.80
N PRO A 66 7.73 -6.15 -3.80
CA PRO A 66 8.61 -5.01 -3.63
C PRO A 66 9.27 -4.95 -2.26
N LEU A 67 8.65 -5.54 -1.24
CA LEU A 67 9.31 -5.63 0.06
C LEU A 67 10.48 -6.60 0.01
N ARG A 68 10.31 -7.71 -0.69
CA ARG A 68 11.33 -8.75 -0.75
C ARG A 68 12.51 -8.34 -1.62
N ASP A 69 12.24 -7.63 -2.72
CA ASP A 69 13.32 -7.29 -3.65
C ASP A 69 14.05 -5.99 -3.28
N GLY A 70 13.66 -5.36 -2.18
CA GLY A 70 14.35 -4.18 -1.71
C GLY A 70 13.87 -2.86 -2.30
N THR A 71 12.83 -2.89 -3.12
CA THR A 71 12.25 -1.65 -3.64
C THR A 71 11.72 -0.79 -2.51
N ILE A 72 11.10 -1.42 -1.52
CA ILE A 72 10.61 -0.71 -0.34
C ILE A 72 11.57 -0.95 0.80
N HIS A 73 12.21 0.11 1.30
CA HIS A 73 13.06 0.02 2.48
C HIS A 73 12.27 0.21 3.74
N GLU A 74 11.28 1.09 3.71
CA GLU A 74 10.44 1.34 4.86
C GLU A 74 9.02 1.49 4.40
N LEU A 75 8.09 0.87 5.13
CA LEU A 75 6.68 0.90 4.78
C LEU A 75 5.87 1.23 6.02
N ARG A 76 5.10 2.29 5.95
CA ARG A 76 4.13 2.64 6.98
C ARG A 76 2.75 2.29 6.46
N ILE A 77 1.97 1.64 7.29
CA ILE A 77 0.68 1.13 6.89
C ILE A 77 -0.40 1.73 7.76
N LYS A 78 -1.41 2.29 7.12
CA LYS A 78 -2.63 2.74 7.79
C LYS A 78 -3.80 2.00 7.19
N THR A 79 -4.63 1.43 8.03
CA THR A 79 -5.79 0.69 7.56
C THR A 79 -7.03 1.15 8.31
N LYS A 80 -8.17 1.02 7.65
CA LYS A 80 -9.46 1.33 8.24
C LYS A 80 -10.48 0.33 7.75
N GLY A 81 -11.34 -0.10 8.66
CA GLY A 81 -12.54 -0.81 8.25
C GLY A 81 -13.51 0.22 7.68
N SER A 82 -13.98 -0.01 6.49
CA SER A 82 -14.92 0.90 5.89
C SER A 82 -16.31 0.33 6.02
N GLU A 83 -17.21 1.11 6.57
CA GLU A 83 -18.56 0.60 6.83
C GLU A 83 -19.61 1.29 6.11
#